data_aa15f55b5d94281a047ad0174ee33f0e
#
_entry.id   aa15f55b5d94281a047ad0174ee33f0e
#
_cell.length_a   1.000
_cell.length_b   1.000
_cell.length_c   1.000
_cell.angle_alpha   90.00
_cell.angle_beta   90.00
_cell.angle_gamma   90.00
#
_symmetry.space_group_name_H-M   'P 1'
#
loop_
_entity.id
_entity.type
_entity.pdbx_description
1 polymer ?
#
loop_
_entity_poly.entity_id
_entity_poly.type
_entity_poly.pdbx_seq_one_letter_code
_entity_poly.pdbx_strand_id
1 'polypeptide(L)'
;SPPPHHDIYSIEDLAQLIHDLKNANPEARVHVKLVSELGVGTVAAGVAKAHADVVLISGHDGGTGASPLTSIKHAGTPWELGLAETQQTLLLNNLRDRIVVQCDGQLKTGRDVVIAALLGAEEFGFATAPLVVMGCVMMRVCHLDTCPVGIATQNPELREKFAGQAEFVVNFMEFVAEEVRELLAELGFR
;
A
#
# COMPACT_ATOMS: atom_id res chain seq x y z
N SER A 1 -15.69 -9.82 7.05
CA SER A 1 -14.24 -9.96 6.93
C SER A 1 -13.74 -11.09 7.80
N PRO A 2 -12.71 -11.81 7.39
CA PRO A 2 -12.10 -12.83 8.24
C PRO A 2 -11.38 -12.18 9.44
N PRO A 3 -11.09 -12.95 10.50
CA PRO A 3 -10.16 -12.48 11.52
C PRO A 3 -8.83 -12.00 10.86
N PRO A 4 -8.18 -10.97 11.40
CA PRO A 4 -8.38 -10.36 12.74
C PRO A 4 -9.36 -9.19 12.80
N HIS A 5 -10.06 -8.83 11.75
CA HIS A 5 -10.90 -7.62 11.70
C HIS A 5 -11.94 -7.51 12.82
N HIS A 6 -12.41 -8.62 13.37
CA HIS A 6 -13.39 -8.65 14.45
C HIS A 6 -12.81 -9.02 15.80
N ASP A 7 -11.50 -9.26 15.89
CA ASP A 7 -10.84 -9.74 17.10
C ASP A 7 -9.79 -8.76 17.63
N ILE A 8 -9.32 -7.83 16.80
CA ILE A 8 -8.30 -6.86 17.14
C ILE A 8 -8.94 -5.49 17.30
N TYR A 9 -8.99 -4.99 18.54
CA TYR A 9 -9.61 -3.71 18.90
C TYR A 9 -8.66 -2.74 19.63
N SER A 10 -7.47 -3.19 20.00
CA SER A 10 -6.47 -2.38 20.67
C SER A 10 -5.09 -2.64 20.13
N ILE A 11 -4.14 -1.75 20.45
CA ILE A 11 -2.73 -1.95 20.09
C ILE A 11 -2.12 -3.16 20.83
N GLU A 12 -2.62 -3.49 22.01
CA GLU A 12 -2.21 -4.63 22.80
C GLU A 12 -2.66 -5.95 22.13
N ASP A 13 -3.88 -6.01 21.61
CA ASP A 13 -4.37 -7.15 20.83
C ASP A 13 -3.53 -7.36 19.58
N LEU A 14 -3.20 -6.25 18.88
CA LEU A 14 -2.33 -6.29 17.71
C LEU A 14 -0.92 -6.78 18.08
N ALA A 15 -0.35 -6.31 19.19
CA ALA A 15 0.97 -6.74 19.68
C ALA A 15 0.99 -8.24 19.97
N GLN A 16 -0.07 -8.78 20.56
CA GLN A 16 -0.23 -10.22 20.77
C GLN A 16 -0.24 -10.98 19.45
N LEU A 17 -1.01 -10.52 18.47
CA LEU A 17 -1.09 -11.15 17.15
C LEU A 17 0.27 -11.11 16.43
N ILE A 18 0.98 -9.98 16.48
CA ILE A 18 2.32 -9.86 15.89
C ILE A 18 3.29 -10.87 16.52
N HIS A 19 3.27 -10.97 17.86
CA HIS A 19 4.07 -11.92 18.59
C HIS A 19 3.77 -13.36 18.18
N ASP A 20 2.49 -13.73 18.09
CA ASP A 20 2.06 -15.07 17.71
C ASP A 20 2.47 -15.41 16.26
N LEU A 21 2.34 -14.46 15.32
CA LEU A 21 2.77 -14.64 13.94
C LEU A 21 4.28 -14.83 13.83
N LYS A 22 5.08 -14.06 14.57
CA LYS A 22 6.53 -14.20 14.60
C LYS A 22 6.98 -15.53 15.22
N ASN A 23 6.25 -16.03 16.20
CA ASN A 23 6.52 -17.36 16.77
C ASN A 23 6.13 -18.50 15.80
N ALA A 24 5.04 -18.31 15.03
CA ALA A 24 4.62 -19.28 14.02
C ALA A 24 5.60 -19.38 12.84
N ASN A 25 6.16 -18.24 12.42
CA ASN A 25 7.19 -18.21 11.39
C ASN A 25 8.20 -17.07 11.67
N PRO A 26 9.33 -17.38 12.34
CA PRO A 26 10.36 -16.39 12.70
C PRO A 26 11.04 -15.72 11.50
N GLU A 27 11.04 -16.36 10.33
CA GLU A 27 11.67 -15.83 9.11
C GLU A 27 10.76 -14.86 8.35
N ALA A 28 9.46 -14.80 8.67
CA ALA A 28 8.52 -13.94 8.00
C ALA A 28 8.55 -12.51 8.55
N ARG A 29 8.50 -11.53 7.66
CA ARG A 29 8.25 -10.13 8.04
C ARG A 29 6.76 -9.94 8.32
N VAL A 30 6.43 -9.32 9.44
CA VAL A 30 5.05 -8.97 9.81
C VAL A 30 4.78 -7.52 9.40
N HIS A 31 3.81 -7.34 8.52
CA HIS A 31 3.40 -6.04 8.02
C HIS A 31 2.06 -5.64 8.61
N VAL A 32 1.94 -4.40 9.07
CA VAL A 32 0.67 -3.82 9.54
C VAL A 32 0.26 -2.70 8.60
N LYS A 33 -0.94 -2.80 8.04
CA LYS A 33 -1.50 -1.79 7.14
C LYS A 33 -2.40 -0.83 7.93
N LEU A 34 -2.13 0.46 7.78
CA LEU A 34 -2.91 1.56 8.36
C LEU A 34 -3.44 2.47 7.24
N VAL A 35 -4.66 2.95 7.38
CA VAL A 35 -5.17 3.98 6.49
C VAL A 35 -4.59 5.34 6.88
N SER A 36 -4.24 6.16 5.90
CA SER A 36 -3.85 7.55 6.12
C SER A 36 -5.04 8.34 6.66
N GLU A 37 -4.97 8.71 7.93
CA GLU A 37 -5.97 9.52 8.62
C GLU A 37 -5.29 10.35 9.71
N LEU A 38 -6.00 11.32 10.27
CA LEU A 38 -5.49 12.11 11.38
C LEU A 38 -5.20 11.22 12.59
N GLY A 39 -3.99 11.30 13.13
CA GLY A 39 -3.56 10.48 14.27
C GLY A 39 -2.91 9.15 13.89
N VAL A 40 -2.78 8.83 12.60
CA VAL A 40 -2.15 7.59 12.13
C VAL A 40 -0.72 7.42 12.64
N GLY A 41 0.01 8.51 12.81
CA GLY A 41 1.36 8.48 13.37
C GLY A 41 1.41 7.90 14.78
N THR A 42 0.43 8.19 15.63
CA THR A 42 0.32 7.60 16.97
C THR A 42 0.08 6.09 16.91
N VAL A 43 -0.78 5.65 16.00
CA VAL A 43 -1.03 4.21 15.78
C VAL A 43 0.24 3.53 15.25
N ALA A 44 0.94 4.15 14.30
CA ALA A 44 2.19 3.64 13.75
C ALA A 44 3.30 3.52 14.84
N ALA A 45 3.36 4.47 15.76
CA ALA A 45 4.27 4.36 16.92
C ALA A 45 3.93 3.15 17.81
N GLY A 46 2.65 2.87 18.01
CA GLY A 46 2.20 1.65 18.70
C GLY A 46 2.60 0.38 17.94
N VAL A 47 2.43 0.36 16.63
CA VAL A 47 2.83 -0.76 15.75
C VAL A 47 4.35 -1.02 15.83
N ALA A 48 5.17 0.05 15.82
CA ALA A 48 6.63 -0.06 15.99
C ALA A 48 7.01 -0.61 17.37
N LYS A 49 6.32 -0.19 18.43
CA LYS A 49 6.52 -0.72 19.79
C LYS A 49 6.07 -2.18 19.91
N ALA A 50 5.09 -2.59 19.14
CA ALA A 50 4.61 -3.98 19.04
C ALA A 50 5.54 -4.90 18.24
N HIS A 51 6.67 -4.39 17.73
CA HIS A 51 7.69 -5.12 16.98
C HIS A 51 7.21 -5.66 15.61
N ALA A 52 6.29 -5.00 14.93
CA ALA A 52 6.07 -5.23 13.52
C ALA A 52 7.33 -4.84 12.71
N ASP A 53 7.57 -5.49 11.60
CA ASP A 53 8.73 -5.22 10.74
C ASP A 53 8.46 -4.09 9.76
N VAL A 54 7.21 -3.95 9.33
CA VAL A 54 6.78 -2.94 8.36
C VAL A 54 5.46 -2.32 8.79
N VAL A 55 5.36 -1.01 8.69
CA VAL A 55 4.09 -0.29 8.70
C VAL A 55 3.80 0.26 7.31
N LEU A 56 2.68 -0.15 6.73
CA LEU A 56 2.20 0.34 5.44
C LEU A 56 1.17 1.45 5.67
N ILE A 57 1.48 2.64 5.20
CA ILE A 57 0.55 3.78 5.20
C ILE A 57 -0.15 3.82 3.84
N SER A 58 -1.45 3.60 3.86
CA SER A 58 -2.28 3.56 2.65
C SER A 58 -3.11 4.83 2.50
N GLY A 59 -3.03 5.46 1.33
CA GLY A 59 -3.94 6.55 0.98
C GLY A 59 -5.41 6.11 0.91
N HIS A 60 -6.31 7.09 0.95
CA HIS A 60 -7.76 6.85 0.89
C HIS A 60 -8.22 6.26 -0.45
N ASP A 61 -7.47 6.49 -1.52
CA ASP A 61 -7.75 6.00 -2.87
C ASP A 61 -7.43 4.51 -3.00
N GLY A 62 -8.27 3.68 -2.45
CA GLY A 62 -8.03 2.24 -2.48
C GLY A 62 -9.28 1.45 -2.13
N GLY A 63 -9.04 0.19 -1.81
CA GLY A 63 -10.09 -0.73 -1.42
C GLY A 63 -10.72 -1.49 -2.58
N THR A 64 -11.57 -2.45 -2.19
CA THR A 64 -12.22 -3.34 -3.14
C THR A 64 -13.34 -2.65 -3.91
N GLY A 65 -13.70 -3.17 -5.07
CA GLY A 65 -14.89 -2.75 -5.80
C GLY A 65 -16.20 -2.94 -5.01
N ALA A 66 -16.21 -3.84 -4.04
CA ALA A 66 -17.35 -4.09 -3.15
C ALA A 66 -17.54 -3.03 -2.07
N SER A 67 -16.53 -2.21 -1.78
CA SER A 67 -16.64 -1.15 -0.79
C SER A 67 -17.65 -0.08 -1.22
N PRO A 68 -18.47 0.46 -0.30
CA PRO A 68 -19.36 1.57 -0.61
C PRO A 68 -18.59 2.77 -1.19
N LEU A 69 -19.19 3.44 -2.16
CA LEU A 69 -18.55 4.59 -2.82
C LEU A 69 -18.20 5.71 -1.82
N THR A 70 -19.03 5.90 -0.80
CA THR A 70 -18.80 6.85 0.28
C THR A 70 -17.55 6.53 1.09
N SER A 71 -17.29 5.25 1.40
CA SER A 71 -16.08 4.81 2.09
C SER A 71 -14.82 5.08 1.24
N ILE A 72 -14.90 4.77 -0.05
CA ILE A 72 -13.77 4.97 -0.98
C ILE A 72 -13.42 6.47 -1.12
N LYS A 73 -14.43 7.34 -1.11
CA LYS A 73 -14.23 8.77 -1.33
C LYS A 73 -13.93 9.57 -0.07
N HIS A 74 -14.37 9.09 1.09
CA HIS A 74 -14.40 9.91 2.31
C HIS A 74 -13.76 9.27 3.53
N ALA A 75 -13.35 8.00 3.47
CA ALA A 75 -12.64 7.36 4.56
C ALA A 75 -11.13 7.48 4.34
N GLY A 76 -10.48 8.27 5.18
CA GLY A 76 -9.05 8.52 5.09
C GLY A 76 -8.67 9.82 4.39
N THR A 77 -7.37 10.03 4.25
CA THR A 77 -6.73 11.19 3.62
C THR A 77 -5.75 10.73 2.54
N PRO A 78 -5.24 11.64 1.69
CA PRO A 78 -4.13 11.33 0.80
C PRO A 78 -2.94 10.73 1.56
N TRP A 79 -2.22 9.82 0.93
CA TRP A 79 -1.09 9.11 1.54
C TRP A 79 0.02 10.05 2.02
N GLU A 80 0.21 11.19 1.37
CA GLU A 80 1.23 12.19 1.69
C GLU A 80 1.09 12.71 3.11
N LEU A 81 -0.15 12.96 3.55
CA LEU A 81 -0.44 13.46 4.89
C LEU A 81 -0.15 12.42 5.96
N GLY A 82 -0.66 11.21 5.79
CA GLY A 82 -0.44 10.13 6.77
C GLY A 82 1.02 9.67 6.83
N LEU A 83 1.70 9.66 5.68
CA LEU A 83 3.11 9.31 5.61
C LEU A 83 3.98 10.35 6.35
N ALA A 84 3.76 11.64 6.08
CA ALA A 84 4.49 12.73 6.75
C ALA A 84 4.26 12.72 8.27
N GLU A 85 3.02 12.54 8.72
CA GLU A 85 2.67 12.42 10.13
C GLU A 85 3.37 11.22 10.78
N THR A 86 3.35 10.06 10.11
CA THR A 86 3.98 8.84 10.58
C THR A 86 5.50 9.02 10.73
N GLN A 87 6.16 9.54 9.70
CA GLN A 87 7.59 9.81 9.72
C GLN A 87 7.97 10.72 10.89
N GLN A 88 7.28 11.85 11.06
CA GLN A 88 7.55 12.79 12.15
C GLN A 88 7.31 12.16 13.51
N THR A 89 6.22 11.43 13.68
CA THR A 89 5.89 10.80 14.99
C THR A 89 6.90 9.73 15.35
N LEU A 90 7.34 8.91 14.41
CA LEU A 90 8.37 7.90 14.65
C LEU A 90 9.72 8.52 15.01
N LEU A 91 10.11 9.60 14.34
CA LEU A 91 11.34 10.35 14.65
C LEU A 91 11.29 10.96 16.06
N LEU A 92 10.21 11.66 16.40
CA LEU A 92 10.03 12.30 17.71
C LEU A 92 10.04 11.30 18.88
N ASN A 93 9.68 10.05 18.64
CA ASN A 93 9.64 8.99 19.64
C ASN A 93 10.86 8.05 19.59
N ASN A 94 11.87 8.32 18.78
CA ASN A 94 13.05 7.45 18.58
C ASN A 94 12.66 6.01 18.18
N LEU A 95 11.69 5.89 17.31
CA LEU A 95 11.15 4.60 16.82
C LEU A 95 11.42 4.38 15.33
N ARG A 96 11.89 5.39 14.61
CA ARG A 96 12.00 5.36 13.15
C ARG A 96 12.92 4.26 12.63
N ASP A 97 13.98 3.96 13.35
CA ASP A 97 14.96 2.94 13.03
C ASP A 97 14.51 1.50 13.34
N ARG A 98 13.36 1.35 14.00
CA ARG A 98 12.83 0.04 14.42
C ARG A 98 11.88 -0.60 13.43
N ILE A 99 11.41 0.16 12.45
CA ILE A 99 10.35 -0.28 11.55
C ILE A 99 10.56 0.31 10.15
N VAL A 100 10.33 -0.49 9.14
CA VAL A 100 10.31 -0.03 7.75
C VAL A 100 8.97 0.66 7.47
N VAL A 101 9.02 1.82 6.82
CA VAL A 101 7.81 2.55 6.41
C VAL A 101 7.55 2.31 4.93
N GLN A 102 6.42 1.70 4.64
CA GLN A 102 5.93 1.44 3.30
C GLN A 102 4.76 2.37 2.98
N CYS A 103 4.60 2.76 1.72
CA CYS A 103 3.51 3.61 1.27
C CYS A 103 2.82 3.02 0.04
N ASP A 104 1.48 3.09 0.02
CA ASP A 104 0.67 2.82 -1.16
C ASP A 104 -0.53 3.79 -1.25
N GLY A 105 -1.36 3.61 -2.25
CA GLY A 105 -2.56 4.42 -2.46
C GLY A 105 -2.41 5.38 -3.63
N GLN A 106 -2.34 4.85 -4.83
CA GLN A 106 -2.24 5.57 -6.12
C GLN A 106 -0.84 6.06 -6.50
N LEU A 107 0.22 5.38 -6.07
CA LEU A 107 1.54 5.59 -6.67
C LEU A 107 1.52 5.10 -8.13
N LYS A 108 1.90 5.94 -9.08
CA LYS A 108 1.81 5.65 -10.53
C LYS A 108 3.04 6.06 -11.31
N THR A 109 3.81 7.04 -10.83
CA THR A 109 4.92 7.66 -11.52
C THR A 109 6.19 7.61 -10.67
N GLY A 110 7.35 7.82 -11.30
CA GLY A 110 8.60 7.99 -10.57
C GLY A 110 8.57 9.21 -9.65
N ARG A 111 7.84 10.27 -10.05
CA ARG A 111 7.65 11.44 -9.20
C ARG A 111 6.92 11.11 -7.90
N ASP A 112 5.87 10.26 -7.93
CA ASP A 112 5.17 9.81 -6.72
C ASP A 112 6.13 9.07 -5.79
N VAL A 113 6.98 8.20 -6.34
CA VAL A 113 8.00 7.45 -5.58
C VAL A 113 8.99 8.39 -4.91
N VAL A 114 9.53 9.37 -5.64
CA VAL A 114 10.49 10.34 -5.09
C VAL A 114 9.85 11.18 -3.98
N ILE A 115 8.61 11.65 -4.17
CA ILE A 115 7.89 12.40 -3.12
C ILE A 115 7.67 11.51 -1.89
N ALA A 116 7.25 10.26 -2.07
CA ALA A 116 7.06 9.33 -0.96
C ALA A 116 8.37 9.06 -0.21
N ALA A 117 9.50 8.91 -0.92
CA ALA A 117 10.82 8.75 -0.32
C ALA A 117 11.22 10.00 0.49
N LEU A 118 11.00 11.20 -0.04
CA LEU A 118 11.27 12.45 0.65
C LEU A 118 10.43 12.62 1.92
N LEU A 119 9.22 12.06 1.95
CA LEU A 119 8.34 12.05 3.11
C LEU A 119 8.62 10.90 4.08
N GLY A 120 9.56 10.00 3.77
CA GLY A 120 10.06 8.99 4.68
C GLY A 120 9.72 7.54 4.33
N ALA A 121 9.11 7.26 3.18
CA ALA A 121 8.89 5.88 2.76
C ALA A 121 10.20 5.21 2.26
N GLU A 122 10.35 3.93 2.57
CA GLU A 122 11.47 3.09 2.15
C GLU A 122 11.01 2.02 1.15
N GLU A 123 9.73 1.66 1.18
CA GLU A 123 9.11 0.69 0.28
C GLU A 123 7.85 1.29 -0.35
N PHE A 124 7.55 0.91 -1.59
CA PHE A 124 6.50 1.52 -2.40
C PHE A 124 5.58 0.45 -2.97
N GLY A 125 4.27 0.61 -2.76
CA GLY A 125 3.26 -0.31 -3.24
C GLY A 125 2.51 0.21 -4.47
N PHE A 126 2.39 -0.63 -5.51
CA PHE A 126 1.67 -0.34 -6.73
C PHE A 126 0.54 -1.36 -6.93
N ALA A 127 -0.68 -0.88 -7.13
CA ALA A 127 -1.83 -1.74 -7.41
C ALA A 127 -2.57 -1.30 -8.68
N THR A 128 -3.08 -0.08 -8.71
CA THR A 128 -3.85 0.44 -9.85
C THR A 128 -3.00 0.56 -11.11
N ALA A 129 -1.77 1.07 -11.00
CA ALA A 129 -0.88 1.26 -12.15
C ALA A 129 -0.63 -0.04 -12.94
N PRO A 130 -0.15 -1.15 -12.34
CA PRO A 130 0.02 -2.41 -13.06
C PRO A 130 -1.30 -2.97 -13.59
N LEU A 131 -2.44 -2.78 -12.90
CA LEU A 131 -3.73 -3.22 -13.42
C LEU A 131 -4.12 -2.46 -14.69
N VAL A 132 -3.94 -1.14 -14.73
CA VAL A 132 -4.22 -0.31 -15.91
C VAL A 132 -3.30 -0.69 -17.06
N VAL A 133 -2.01 -0.89 -16.79
CA VAL A 133 -1.03 -1.36 -17.78
C VAL A 133 -1.43 -2.72 -18.38
N MET A 134 -2.06 -3.59 -17.59
CA MET A 134 -2.58 -4.88 -18.03
C MET A 134 -3.93 -4.78 -18.76
N GLY A 135 -4.48 -3.57 -18.96
CA GLY A 135 -5.72 -3.33 -19.66
C GLY A 135 -6.98 -3.16 -18.79
N CYS A 136 -6.83 -2.94 -17.48
CA CYS A 136 -7.96 -2.66 -16.61
C CYS A 136 -8.63 -1.33 -16.98
N VAL A 137 -9.95 -1.35 -17.15
CA VAL A 137 -10.77 -0.16 -17.47
C VAL A 137 -11.41 0.48 -16.24
N MET A 138 -11.03 0.06 -15.05
CA MET A 138 -11.46 0.63 -13.76
C MET A 138 -12.99 0.65 -13.53
N MET A 139 -13.72 -0.32 -14.08
CA MET A 139 -15.18 -0.43 -13.88
C MET A 139 -15.61 -0.82 -12.46
N ARG A 140 -14.67 -1.32 -11.64
CA ARG A 140 -14.91 -1.71 -10.23
C ARG A 140 -15.99 -2.80 -10.04
N VAL A 141 -16.15 -3.70 -10.99
CA VAL A 141 -17.05 -4.85 -10.93
C VAL A 141 -16.32 -6.16 -10.62
N CYS A 142 -15.08 -6.06 -10.12
CA CYS A 142 -14.22 -7.21 -9.83
C CYS A 142 -14.85 -8.21 -8.85
N HIS A 143 -15.66 -7.73 -7.91
CA HIS A 143 -16.34 -8.54 -6.90
C HIS A 143 -17.59 -9.27 -7.42
N LEU A 144 -18.02 -8.98 -8.67
CA LEU A 144 -19.23 -9.55 -9.29
C LEU A 144 -18.91 -10.65 -10.29
N ASP A 145 -17.64 -10.98 -10.51
CA ASP A 145 -17.19 -11.94 -11.52
C ASP A 145 -17.57 -11.55 -12.97
N THR A 146 -17.79 -10.25 -13.21
CA THR A 146 -18.27 -9.69 -14.49
C THR A 146 -17.25 -8.74 -15.14
N CYS A 147 -15.96 -8.93 -14.88
CA CYS A 147 -14.92 -8.07 -15.42
C CYS A 147 -14.92 -8.09 -16.96
N PRO A 148 -15.22 -6.95 -17.65
CA PRO A 148 -15.41 -6.94 -19.09
C PRO A 148 -14.12 -7.16 -19.89
N VAL A 149 -12.96 -6.99 -19.24
CA VAL A 149 -11.63 -7.16 -19.87
C VAL A 149 -10.90 -8.42 -19.38
N GLY A 150 -11.58 -9.27 -18.62
CA GLY A 150 -11.06 -10.59 -18.25
C GLY A 150 -9.97 -10.62 -17.16
N ILE A 151 -9.58 -9.48 -16.57
CA ILE A 151 -8.49 -9.43 -15.57
C ILE A 151 -8.91 -10.08 -14.25
N ALA A 152 -10.12 -9.79 -13.78
CA ALA A 152 -10.60 -10.18 -12.45
C ALA A 152 -11.91 -10.96 -12.58
N THR A 153 -11.87 -12.12 -13.18
CA THR A 153 -13.03 -13.00 -13.37
C THR A 153 -12.59 -14.46 -13.49
N GLN A 154 -13.43 -15.38 -13.05
CA GLN A 154 -13.31 -16.81 -13.30
C GLN A 154 -14.17 -17.28 -14.47
N ASN A 155 -15.05 -16.42 -15.01
CA ASN A 155 -15.86 -16.74 -16.18
C ASN A 155 -14.98 -17.01 -17.42
N PRO A 156 -15.03 -18.21 -18.05
CA PRO A 156 -14.15 -18.57 -19.16
C PRO A 156 -14.27 -17.62 -20.37
N GLU A 157 -15.49 -17.23 -20.73
CA GLU A 157 -15.73 -16.35 -21.88
C GLU A 157 -15.17 -14.94 -21.67
N LEU A 158 -15.20 -14.46 -20.43
CA LEU A 158 -14.62 -13.16 -20.10
C LEU A 158 -13.09 -13.23 -20.01
N ARG A 159 -12.53 -14.34 -19.52
CA ARG A 159 -11.08 -14.54 -19.44
C ARG A 159 -10.41 -14.54 -20.80
N GLU A 160 -11.09 -15.01 -21.84
CA GLU A 160 -10.58 -14.98 -23.22
C GLU A 160 -10.33 -13.55 -23.75
N LYS A 161 -10.96 -12.55 -23.14
CA LYS A 161 -10.76 -11.13 -23.48
C LYS A 161 -9.50 -10.52 -22.88
N PHE A 162 -8.85 -11.23 -21.98
CA PHE A 162 -7.65 -10.71 -21.33
C PHE A 162 -6.46 -10.68 -22.28
N ALA A 163 -6.00 -9.47 -22.61
CA ALA A 163 -4.90 -9.21 -23.55
C ALA A 163 -3.61 -8.71 -22.85
N GLY A 164 -3.58 -8.68 -21.52
CA GLY A 164 -2.41 -8.24 -20.77
C GLY A 164 -1.24 -9.23 -20.89
N GLN A 165 -0.02 -8.69 -20.87
CA GLN A 165 1.22 -9.46 -20.92
C GLN A 165 2.15 -9.02 -19.78
N ALA A 166 2.93 -9.96 -19.25
CA ALA A 166 3.85 -9.67 -18.15
C ALA A 166 4.86 -8.58 -18.52
N GLU A 167 5.30 -8.58 -19.77
CA GLU A 167 6.26 -7.61 -20.32
C GLU A 167 5.76 -6.16 -20.22
N PHE A 168 4.45 -5.94 -20.30
CA PHE A 168 3.88 -4.60 -20.14
C PHE A 168 4.15 -4.04 -18.74
N VAL A 169 4.03 -4.87 -17.73
CA VAL A 169 4.30 -4.47 -16.34
C VAL A 169 5.80 -4.30 -16.13
N VAL A 170 6.64 -5.19 -16.66
CA VAL A 170 8.10 -5.08 -16.58
C VAL A 170 8.55 -3.75 -17.18
N ASN A 171 8.18 -3.47 -18.43
CA ASN A 171 8.56 -2.24 -19.12
C ASN A 171 8.05 -0.98 -18.38
N PHE A 172 6.82 -1.04 -17.87
CA PHE A 172 6.25 0.06 -17.07
C PHE A 172 7.09 0.35 -15.82
N MET A 173 7.48 -0.70 -15.08
CA MET A 173 8.30 -0.53 -13.88
C MET A 173 9.72 -0.07 -14.20
N GLU A 174 10.28 -0.46 -15.33
CA GLU A 174 11.56 0.07 -15.82
C GLU A 174 11.45 1.58 -16.13
N PHE A 175 10.37 2.02 -16.78
CA PHE A 175 10.13 3.45 -17.03
C PHE A 175 9.96 4.24 -15.74
N VAL A 176 9.23 3.70 -14.75
CA VAL A 176 9.12 4.33 -13.43
C VAL A 176 10.48 4.46 -12.76
N ALA A 177 11.30 3.40 -12.83
CA ALA A 177 12.65 3.43 -12.25
C ALA A 177 13.57 4.44 -12.96
N GLU A 178 13.44 4.58 -14.27
CA GLU A 178 14.21 5.58 -15.04
C GLU A 178 13.80 7.01 -14.66
N GLU A 179 12.50 7.28 -14.59
CA GLU A 179 11.99 8.58 -14.12
C GLU A 179 12.50 8.91 -12.71
N VAL A 180 12.54 7.91 -11.81
CA VAL A 180 13.13 8.09 -10.46
C VAL A 180 14.60 8.50 -10.56
N ARG A 181 15.40 7.83 -11.41
CA ARG A 181 16.82 8.19 -11.59
C ARG A 181 17.01 9.60 -12.12
N GLU A 182 16.21 10.00 -13.12
CA GLU A 182 16.25 11.35 -13.66
C GLU A 182 15.96 12.40 -12.60
N LEU A 183 14.89 12.23 -11.84
CA LEU A 183 14.51 13.12 -10.75
C LEU A 183 15.57 13.17 -9.63
N LEU A 184 16.13 12.03 -9.26
CA LEU A 184 17.23 11.99 -8.28
C LEU A 184 18.47 12.73 -8.78
N ALA A 185 18.80 12.60 -10.06
CA ALA A 185 19.91 13.34 -10.67
C ALA A 185 19.65 14.86 -10.66
N GLU A 186 18.43 15.32 -10.97
CA GLU A 186 18.03 16.72 -10.87
C GLU A 186 18.15 17.25 -9.43
N LEU A 187 17.87 16.42 -8.43
CA LEU A 187 18.03 16.74 -7.01
C LEU A 187 19.48 16.65 -6.52
N GLY A 188 20.42 16.23 -7.37
CA GLY A 188 21.84 16.14 -7.06
C GLY A 188 22.28 14.83 -6.41
N PHE A 189 21.44 13.81 -6.37
CA PHE A 189 21.80 12.45 -5.96
C PHE A 189 22.49 11.70 -7.12
N ARG A 190 23.44 10.81 -6.77
CA ARG A 190 24.21 10.00 -7.73
C ARG A 190 23.96 8.52 -7.52
#